data_40f4db8348f767e9dce5377c76e03a3b
#
_entry.id   40f4db8348f767e9dce5377c76e03a3b
#
_cell.length_a   1.000
_cell.length_b   1.000
_cell.length_c   1.000
_cell.angle_alpha   90.00
_cell.angle_beta   90.00
_cell.angle_gamma   90.00
#
_symmetry.space_group_name_H-M   'P 1'
#
loop_
_entity.id
_entity.type
_entity.pdbx_description
1 polymer ?
#
loop_
_entity_poly.entity_id
_entity_poly.type
_entity_poly.pdbx_seq_one_letter_code
_entity_poly.pdbx_strand_id
1 'polypeptide(L)'
;YGHAAFENGGGPGARGFGGMGGGFSDIFEDLFGDFMGGQQGGRARAPRGSDLRYNLEISLEDAYNGKKMELKIPTTIPCESCDGTGAEAGSDPATCDSCQGMGKIRAQQGFFTIERTCPTCQGQGRVIKNPCKVCRGDGRVSQEKTLSVNIPAGVDDGNRIRLSGEGEAGMRGGAPGDLYIFLTVQSHRIFQRDGQNIHCRVPIPLTTAALGGDIEVPTLDGARAKVSITAGTQ
;
A
#
# COMPACT_ATOMS: atom_id res chain seq x y z
N TYR A 1 17.48 -32.45 -21.46
CA TYR A 1 18.15 -33.76 -21.35
C TYR A 1 18.00 -34.27 -19.94
N GLY A 2 17.21 -35.41 -19.78
CA GLY A 2 17.27 -36.31 -18.65
C GLY A 2 15.93 -36.79 -18.14
N HIS A 3 15.11 -37.45 -18.98
CA HIS A 3 14.11 -38.40 -18.53
C HIS A 3 14.80 -39.69 -18.14
N ALA A 4 14.79 -40.09 -16.89
CA ALA A 4 14.89 -41.50 -16.45
C ALA A 4 14.82 -41.55 -14.92
N ALA A 5 13.71 -42.02 -14.37
CA ALA A 5 13.58 -42.83 -13.18
C ALA A 5 12.14 -42.90 -12.65
N PHE A 6 11.28 -43.53 -13.46
CA PHE A 6 10.05 -44.11 -12.95
C PHE A 6 9.88 -45.49 -13.61
N GLU A 7 10.58 -46.47 -13.06
CA GLU A 7 10.25 -47.87 -13.24
C GLU A 7 10.88 -48.67 -12.12
N ASN A 8 10.08 -49.17 -11.22
CA ASN A 8 10.04 -50.49 -10.57
C ASN A 8 9.27 -50.31 -9.25
N GLY A 9 8.12 -50.80 -9.04
CA GLY A 9 7.60 -52.14 -9.23
C GLY A 9 7.65 -52.91 -7.91
N GLY A 10 6.51 -53.15 -7.27
CA GLY A 10 6.37 -54.38 -6.49
C GLY A 10 6.20 -54.30 -4.98
N GLY A 11 4.96 -54.46 -4.49
CA GLY A 11 4.66 -55.51 -3.53
C GLY A 11 4.55 -55.17 -2.02
N PRO A 12 3.58 -55.77 -1.32
CA PRO A 12 3.16 -55.36 0.03
C PRO A 12 3.89 -56.11 1.14
N GLY A 13 4.32 -55.38 2.17
CA GLY A 13 4.93 -56.00 3.33
C GLY A 13 4.89 -55.08 4.53
N ALA A 14 4.07 -55.45 5.49
CA ALA A 14 3.94 -54.85 6.81
C ALA A 14 5.23 -54.94 7.67
N ARG A 15 5.30 -54.04 8.68
CA ARG A 15 6.12 -54.05 9.87
C ARG A 15 7.44 -53.29 9.83
N GLY A 16 7.50 -52.33 10.75
CA GLY A 16 8.74 -51.78 11.22
C GLY A 16 8.64 -50.31 11.67
N PHE A 17 8.08 -50.15 12.82
CA PHE A 17 8.20 -48.97 13.65
C PHE A 17 9.67 -48.76 14.03
N GLY A 18 10.23 -47.62 13.79
CA GLY A 18 11.52 -47.27 14.40
C GLY A 18 12.32 -46.22 13.64
N GLY A 19 12.25 -44.95 14.07
CA GLY A 19 13.40 -44.05 14.08
C GLY A 19 13.82 -43.38 12.77
N MET A 20 13.42 -42.16 12.56
CA MET A 20 14.33 -41.09 12.20
C MET A 20 13.55 -39.78 12.23
N GLY A 21 13.90 -38.96 13.20
CA GLY A 21 13.24 -37.74 13.55
C GLY A 21 13.57 -36.58 12.62
N GLY A 22 12.74 -35.55 12.68
CA GLY A 22 13.14 -34.18 12.40
C GLY A 22 12.90 -33.71 10.96
N GLY A 23 11.73 -33.20 10.69
CA GLY A 23 11.53 -32.38 9.49
C GLY A 23 10.10 -32.22 9.00
N PHE A 24 9.23 -33.17 9.30
CA PHE A 24 7.82 -33.07 8.89
C PHE A 24 6.88 -32.64 10.01
N SER A 25 7.36 -32.60 11.27
CA SER A 25 6.56 -32.20 12.42
C SER A 25 6.26 -30.70 12.41
N ASP A 26 7.22 -29.87 12.04
CA ASP A 26 7.06 -28.42 12.08
C ASP A 26 6.08 -27.92 11.01
N ILE A 27 6.09 -28.55 9.81
CA ILE A 27 5.14 -28.18 8.74
C ILE A 27 3.73 -28.68 9.06
N PHE A 28 3.62 -29.79 9.83
CA PHE A 28 2.34 -30.33 10.24
C PHE A 28 1.75 -29.58 11.43
N GLU A 29 2.58 -29.06 12.36
CA GLU A 29 2.15 -28.22 13.47
C GLU A 29 1.69 -26.85 12.98
N ASP A 30 2.38 -26.22 12.02
CA ASP A 30 1.94 -24.95 11.42
C ASP A 30 0.63 -25.11 10.64
N LEU A 31 0.47 -26.20 9.89
CA LEU A 31 -0.76 -26.41 9.09
C LEU A 31 -1.95 -26.90 9.96
N PHE A 32 -1.69 -27.73 10.99
CA PHE A 32 -2.73 -28.23 11.89
C PHE A 32 -2.98 -27.32 13.09
N GLY A 33 -2.00 -26.52 13.52
CA GLY A 33 -2.17 -25.51 14.54
C GLY A 33 -3.18 -24.43 14.12
N ASP A 34 -3.15 -24.03 12.86
CA ASP A 34 -4.09 -23.06 12.28
C ASP A 34 -5.52 -23.68 12.09
N PHE A 35 -5.61 -25.00 11.87
CA PHE A 35 -6.88 -25.69 11.70
C PHE A 35 -7.55 -26.09 13.03
N MET A 36 -6.79 -26.40 14.08
CA MET A 36 -7.32 -26.82 15.38
C MET A 36 -7.32 -25.74 16.46
N GLY A 37 -6.51 -24.64 16.29
CA GLY A 37 -6.47 -23.47 17.19
C GLY A 37 -7.53 -22.41 16.90
N GLY A 38 -8.31 -22.55 15.83
CA GLY A 38 -9.23 -21.52 15.29
C GLY A 38 -10.60 -21.41 15.97
N GLN A 39 -10.80 -21.88 17.19
CA GLN A 39 -12.10 -21.72 17.89
C GLN A 39 -12.08 -20.61 18.95
N GLN A 40 -11.21 -19.63 18.80
CA GLN A 40 -11.36 -18.39 19.54
C GLN A 40 -12.22 -17.46 18.70
N GLY A 41 -13.49 -17.35 19.05
CA GLY A 41 -14.53 -16.58 18.37
C GLY A 41 -14.04 -15.21 17.93
N GLY A 42 -13.59 -15.12 16.68
CA GLY A 42 -13.17 -13.87 16.07
C GLY A 42 -14.37 -12.94 16.01
N ARG A 43 -14.45 -11.99 16.96
CA ARG A 43 -15.37 -10.86 16.86
C ARG A 43 -15.17 -10.25 15.49
N ALA A 44 -16.23 -10.13 14.70
CA ALA A 44 -16.19 -9.48 13.40
C ALA A 44 -15.46 -8.14 13.55
N ARG A 45 -14.24 -8.05 12.98
CA ARG A 45 -13.47 -6.81 12.99
C ARG A 45 -14.14 -5.84 12.04
N ALA A 46 -14.24 -4.58 12.49
CA ALA A 46 -14.71 -3.51 11.62
C ALA A 46 -13.80 -3.44 10.37
N PRO A 47 -14.38 -3.24 9.17
CA PRO A 47 -13.63 -3.22 7.94
C PRO A 47 -12.60 -2.08 7.94
N ARG A 48 -11.38 -2.39 7.49
CA ARG A 48 -10.31 -1.41 7.31
C ARG A 48 -10.70 -0.41 6.23
N GLY A 49 -10.25 0.83 6.37
CA GLY A 49 -10.37 1.85 5.34
C GLY A 49 -9.59 1.50 4.07
N SER A 50 -10.02 2.07 2.96
CA SER A 50 -9.35 1.88 1.68
C SER A 50 -8.01 2.60 1.64
N ASP A 51 -7.05 2.01 0.92
CA ASP A 51 -5.81 2.71 0.63
C ASP A 51 -6.07 3.78 -0.44
N LEU A 52 -5.41 4.92 -0.30
CA LEU A 52 -5.50 6.04 -1.24
C LEU A 52 -4.28 6.08 -2.15
N ARG A 53 -4.50 6.47 -3.39
CA ARG A 53 -3.45 6.71 -4.37
C ARG A 53 -3.45 8.18 -4.77
N TYR A 54 -2.28 8.81 -4.71
CA TYR A 54 -2.06 10.19 -5.15
C TYR A 54 -0.89 10.24 -6.13
N ASN A 55 -1.07 10.86 -7.29
CA ASN A 55 0.02 11.07 -8.24
C ASN A 55 0.55 12.49 -8.04
N LEU A 56 1.83 12.59 -7.81
CA LEU A 56 2.51 13.85 -7.53
C LEU A 56 3.57 14.11 -8.60
N GLU A 57 3.42 15.21 -9.30
CA GLU A 57 4.41 15.68 -10.26
C GLU A 57 5.41 16.60 -9.56
N ILE A 58 6.70 16.32 -9.78
CA ILE A 58 7.80 17.11 -9.23
C ILE A 58 8.76 17.53 -10.34
N SER A 59 9.47 18.64 -10.13
CA SER A 59 10.50 19.08 -11.07
C SER A 59 11.76 18.20 -10.94
N LEU A 60 12.64 18.27 -11.93
CA LEU A 60 13.91 17.56 -11.90
C LEU A 60 14.83 18.09 -10.79
N GLU A 61 14.76 19.37 -10.49
CA GLU A 61 15.48 20.03 -9.40
C GLU A 61 14.98 19.56 -8.03
N ASP A 62 13.65 19.46 -7.88
CA ASP A 62 13.02 18.92 -6.66
C ASP A 62 13.42 17.45 -6.44
N ALA A 63 13.47 16.66 -7.52
CA ALA A 63 13.91 15.27 -7.46
C ALA A 63 15.41 15.16 -7.09
N TYR A 64 16.23 16.10 -7.54
CA TYR A 64 17.66 16.14 -7.24
C TYR A 64 17.94 16.57 -5.79
N ASN A 65 17.35 17.69 -5.35
CA ASN A 65 17.61 18.28 -4.04
C ASN A 65 16.79 17.63 -2.91
N GLY A 66 15.69 16.97 -3.24
CA GLY A 66 14.64 16.62 -2.29
C GLY A 66 13.79 17.84 -1.93
N LYS A 67 12.57 17.58 -1.48
CA LYS A 67 11.62 18.65 -1.15
C LYS A 67 10.66 18.23 -0.06
N LYS A 68 10.42 19.14 0.88
CA LYS A 68 9.31 19.02 1.81
C LYS A 68 8.15 19.87 1.32
N MET A 69 6.97 19.28 1.19
CA MET A 69 5.79 19.96 0.70
C MET A 69 4.52 19.52 1.43
N GLU A 70 3.51 20.38 1.35
CA GLU A 70 2.20 20.10 1.92
C GLU A 70 1.24 19.70 0.81
N LEU A 71 0.57 18.57 1.00
CA LEU A 71 -0.45 18.06 0.07
C LEU A 71 -1.81 18.11 0.73
N LYS A 72 -2.79 18.62 0.01
CA LYS A 72 -4.21 18.55 0.40
C LYS A 72 -4.84 17.36 -0.30
N ILE A 73 -5.32 16.41 0.49
CA ILE A 73 -5.85 15.15 -0.02
C ILE A 73 -7.27 14.97 0.48
N PRO A 74 -8.24 14.80 -0.44
CA PRO A 74 -9.59 14.45 -0.04
C PRO A 74 -9.57 13.02 0.52
N THR A 75 -9.99 12.85 1.75
CA THR A 75 -10.05 11.57 2.44
C THR A 75 -11.28 11.50 3.33
N THR A 76 -11.50 10.37 3.96
CA THR A 76 -12.48 10.23 5.02
C THR A 76 -11.77 10.14 6.37
N ILE A 77 -12.32 10.86 7.36
CA ILE A 77 -11.84 10.83 8.74
C ILE A 77 -12.90 10.24 9.67
N PRO A 78 -12.54 9.74 10.85
CA PRO A 78 -13.53 9.34 11.85
C PRO A 78 -14.46 10.49 12.18
N CYS A 79 -15.74 10.20 12.31
CA CYS A 79 -16.74 11.21 12.67
C CYS A 79 -16.56 11.64 14.13
N GLU A 80 -16.24 12.90 14.38
CA GLU A 80 -16.04 13.44 15.71
C GLU A 80 -17.30 13.40 16.57
N SER A 81 -18.50 13.53 15.98
CA SER A 81 -19.77 13.51 16.71
C SER A 81 -20.12 12.17 17.33
N CYS A 82 -19.51 11.08 16.87
CA CYS A 82 -19.75 9.72 17.38
C CYS A 82 -18.45 8.95 17.62
N ASP A 83 -17.30 9.60 17.62
CA ASP A 83 -15.98 8.98 17.79
C ASP A 83 -15.77 7.76 16.88
N GLY A 84 -16.26 7.85 15.65
CA GLY A 84 -16.14 6.79 14.66
C GLY A 84 -17.10 5.60 14.85
N THR A 85 -17.93 5.55 15.88
CA THR A 85 -18.84 4.41 16.15
C THR A 85 -20.00 4.30 15.15
N GLY A 86 -20.41 5.41 14.58
CA GLY A 86 -21.61 5.52 13.74
C GLY A 86 -22.92 5.60 14.51
N ALA A 87 -22.92 5.41 15.83
CA ALA A 87 -24.09 5.52 16.68
C ALA A 87 -24.27 6.96 17.21
N GLU A 88 -25.50 7.36 17.49
CA GLU A 88 -25.78 8.66 18.13
C GLU A 88 -25.13 8.73 19.53
N ALA A 89 -24.65 9.90 19.91
CA ALA A 89 -24.03 10.12 21.22
C ALA A 89 -24.90 9.56 22.34
N GLY A 90 -24.33 8.72 23.20
CA GLY A 90 -25.06 8.05 24.31
C GLY A 90 -25.73 6.72 23.88
N SER A 91 -25.60 6.28 22.64
CA SER A 91 -26.05 4.97 22.23
C SER A 91 -24.87 4.14 21.69
N ASP A 92 -24.77 2.89 22.13
CA ASP A 92 -23.76 1.95 21.65
C ASP A 92 -24.30 1.03 20.57
N PRO A 93 -23.45 0.60 19.62
CA PRO A 93 -23.83 -0.43 18.67
C PRO A 93 -24.20 -1.74 19.40
N ALA A 94 -25.43 -2.19 19.25
CA ALA A 94 -25.93 -3.42 19.87
C ALA A 94 -25.41 -4.66 19.13
N THR A 95 -25.20 -5.77 19.83
CA THR A 95 -24.90 -7.06 19.21
C THR A 95 -26.06 -7.48 18.31
N CYS A 96 -25.77 -7.96 17.12
CA CYS A 96 -26.79 -8.41 16.19
C CYS A 96 -27.46 -9.71 16.69
N ASP A 97 -28.76 -9.65 16.96
CA ASP A 97 -29.52 -10.76 17.49
C ASP A 97 -29.58 -11.95 16.50
N SER A 98 -29.56 -11.68 15.18
CA SER A 98 -29.64 -12.72 14.14
C SER A 98 -28.40 -13.59 14.04
N CYS A 99 -27.20 -13.07 14.33
CA CYS A 99 -25.94 -13.79 14.25
C CYS A 99 -25.16 -13.80 15.57
N GLN A 100 -25.71 -13.23 16.64
CA GLN A 100 -25.10 -13.15 17.97
C GLN A 100 -23.66 -12.61 17.94
N GLY A 101 -23.41 -11.62 17.08
CA GLY A 101 -22.11 -10.99 16.95
C GLY A 101 -21.14 -11.64 15.94
N MET A 102 -21.47 -12.82 15.41
CA MET A 102 -20.60 -13.55 14.48
C MET A 102 -20.50 -12.95 13.08
N GLY A 103 -21.42 -12.08 12.68
CA GLY A 103 -21.48 -11.50 11.33
C GLY A 103 -21.91 -12.48 10.22
N LYS A 104 -21.99 -13.76 10.52
CA LYS A 104 -22.36 -14.83 9.58
C LYS A 104 -23.46 -15.68 10.18
N ILE A 105 -24.30 -16.23 9.33
CA ILE A 105 -25.32 -17.21 9.68
C ILE A 105 -25.02 -18.52 8.98
N ARG A 106 -25.21 -19.64 9.70
CA ARG A 106 -25.05 -20.97 9.16
C ARG A 106 -26.41 -21.53 8.78
N ALA A 107 -26.56 -21.89 7.53
CA ALA A 107 -27.73 -22.58 7.03
C ALA A 107 -27.34 -24.02 6.67
N GLN A 108 -28.02 -25.00 7.24
CA GLN A 108 -27.82 -26.40 6.92
C GLN A 108 -28.74 -26.77 5.76
N GLN A 109 -28.16 -27.21 4.66
CA GLN A 109 -28.90 -27.69 3.49
C GLN A 109 -28.47 -29.16 3.24
N GLY A 110 -29.26 -30.08 3.77
CA GLY A 110 -28.94 -31.52 3.74
C GLY A 110 -27.66 -31.80 4.56
N PHE A 111 -26.66 -32.40 3.94
CA PHE A 111 -25.36 -32.73 4.56
C PHE A 111 -24.34 -31.57 4.54
N PHE A 112 -24.65 -30.45 3.90
CA PHE A 112 -23.73 -29.33 3.76
C PHE A 112 -24.16 -28.17 4.66
N THR A 113 -23.18 -27.61 5.37
CA THR A 113 -23.34 -26.35 6.12
C THR A 113 -22.85 -25.21 5.26
N ILE A 114 -23.74 -24.32 4.87
CA ILE A 114 -23.41 -23.11 4.07
C ILE A 114 -23.34 -21.93 5.03
N GLU A 115 -22.21 -21.25 5.06
CA GLU A 115 -22.07 -19.97 5.76
C GLU A 115 -22.45 -18.83 4.82
N ARG A 116 -23.35 -17.96 5.29
CA ARG A 116 -23.76 -16.74 4.58
C ARG A 116 -23.50 -15.53 5.45
N THR A 117 -23.15 -14.41 4.83
CA THR A 117 -23.12 -13.12 5.51
C THR A 117 -24.48 -12.82 6.13
N CYS A 118 -24.50 -12.41 7.39
CA CYS A 118 -25.75 -12.08 8.09
C CYS A 118 -26.43 -10.90 7.38
N PRO A 119 -27.67 -11.03 6.90
CA PRO A 119 -28.36 -9.98 6.17
C PRO A 119 -28.71 -8.78 7.07
N THR A 120 -28.91 -9.00 8.37
CA THR A 120 -29.28 -7.95 9.33
C THR A 120 -28.13 -7.00 9.63
N CYS A 121 -26.91 -7.50 9.85
CA CYS A 121 -25.75 -6.68 10.18
C CYS A 121 -24.74 -6.58 9.03
N GLN A 122 -25.00 -7.22 7.87
CA GLN A 122 -24.15 -7.22 6.69
C GLN A 122 -22.69 -7.62 7.00
N GLY A 123 -22.51 -8.61 7.87
CA GLY A 123 -21.19 -9.12 8.24
C GLY A 123 -20.55 -8.44 9.45
N GLN A 124 -21.10 -7.36 9.97
CA GLN A 124 -20.48 -6.55 11.01
C GLN A 124 -20.67 -7.08 12.43
N GLY A 125 -21.59 -8.02 12.63
CA GLY A 125 -21.90 -8.59 13.94
C GLY A 125 -22.63 -7.63 14.90
N ARG A 126 -22.76 -6.34 14.55
CA ARG A 126 -23.40 -5.29 15.35
C ARG A 126 -24.41 -4.52 14.53
N VAL A 127 -25.43 -3.99 15.18
CA VAL A 127 -26.50 -3.19 14.56
C VAL A 127 -26.58 -1.86 15.31
N ILE A 128 -26.68 -0.77 14.56
CA ILE A 128 -26.88 0.57 15.11
C ILE A 128 -28.37 0.85 15.09
N LYS A 129 -28.99 0.97 16.26
CA LYS A 129 -30.43 1.32 16.38
C LYS A 129 -30.67 2.80 16.13
N ASN A 130 -29.79 3.65 16.67
CA ASN A 130 -29.86 5.11 16.52
C ASN A 130 -28.60 5.57 15.74
N PRO A 131 -28.69 5.78 14.43
CA PRO A 131 -27.54 6.21 13.65
C PRO A 131 -27.17 7.67 13.95
N CYS A 132 -25.89 7.96 14.01
CA CYS A 132 -25.38 9.33 14.15
C CYS A 132 -25.89 10.22 13.02
N LYS A 133 -26.43 11.39 13.36
CA LYS A 133 -27.04 12.33 12.39
C LYS A 133 -26.03 12.91 11.41
N VAL A 134 -24.76 13.04 11.82
CA VAL A 134 -23.68 13.61 11.02
C VAL A 134 -23.19 12.61 9.96
N CYS A 135 -22.79 11.42 10.37
CA CYS A 135 -22.26 10.39 9.47
C CYS A 135 -23.28 9.36 9.00
N ARG A 136 -24.54 9.44 9.45
CA ARG A 136 -25.65 8.53 9.09
C ARG A 136 -25.38 7.06 9.34
N GLY A 137 -24.53 6.76 10.31
CA GLY A 137 -24.18 5.39 10.66
C GLY A 137 -22.87 4.85 10.09
N ASP A 138 -22.18 5.60 9.23
CA ASP A 138 -20.91 5.17 8.61
C ASP A 138 -19.72 5.26 9.57
N GLY A 139 -19.83 6.12 10.61
CA GLY A 139 -18.75 6.38 11.55
C GLY A 139 -17.61 7.24 10.98
N ARG A 140 -17.73 7.72 9.73
CA ARG A 140 -16.73 8.53 9.05
C ARG A 140 -17.36 9.64 8.22
N VAL A 141 -16.61 10.70 7.98
CA VAL A 141 -17.04 11.86 7.18
C VAL A 141 -15.94 12.22 6.17
N SER A 142 -16.34 12.74 5.02
CA SER A 142 -15.38 13.20 4.00
C SER A 142 -14.81 14.56 4.42
N GLN A 143 -13.49 14.69 4.38
CA GLN A 143 -12.76 15.92 4.70
C GLN A 143 -11.48 16.01 3.90
N GLU A 144 -11.02 17.23 3.60
CA GLU A 144 -9.66 17.44 3.10
C GLU A 144 -8.67 17.45 4.26
N LYS A 145 -7.61 16.65 4.14
CA LYS A 145 -6.51 16.61 5.10
C LYS A 145 -5.25 17.17 4.48
N THR A 146 -4.59 18.08 5.18
CA THR A 146 -3.27 18.58 4.76
C THR A 146 -2.19 17.72 5.41
N LEU A 147 -1.36 17.11 4.56
CA LEU A 147 -0.26 16.23 4.98
C LEU A 147 1.08 16.80 4.55
N SER A 148 2.05 16.82 5.46
CA SER A 148 3.43 17.20 5.15
C SER A 148 4.18 15.96 4.66
N VAL A 149 4.65 16.02 3.40
CA VAL A 149 5.37 14.94 2.74
C VAL A 149 6.81 15.35 2.52
N ASN A 150 7.73 14.49 2.90
CA ASN A 150 9.15 14.68 2.65
C ASN A 150 9.59 13.79 1.48
N ILE A 151 10.00 14.41 0.39
CA ILE A 151 10.55 13.74 -0.79
C ILE A 151 12.06 13.72 -0.62
N PRO A 152 12.71 12.53 -0.52
CA PRO A 152 14.15 12.45 -0.38
C PRO A 152 14.84 12.90 -1.69
N ALA A 153 16.09 13.34 -1.55
CA ALA A 153 16.92 13.66 -2.71
C ALA A 153 17.25 12.40 -3.52
N GLY A 154 17.36 12.54 -4.83
CA GLY A 154 17.74 11.45 -5.74
C GLY A 154 16.59 10.51 -6.13
N VAL A 155 15.35 10.89 -5.90
CA VAL A 155 14.19 10.06 -6.31
C VAL A 155 14.11 9.93 -7.82
N ASP A 156 13.65 8.74 -8.27
CA ASP A 156 13.40 8.43 -9.67
C ASP A 156 11.93 8.55 -10.04
N ASP A 157 11.67 8.66 -11.34
CA ASP A 157 10.33 8.55 -11.88
C ASP A 157 9.70 7.21 -11.51
N GLY A 158 8.42 7.22 -11.11
CA GLY A 158 7.70 6.03 -10.66
C GLY A 158 8.00 5.60 -9.22
N ASN A 159 8.88 6.27 -8.50
CA ASN A 159 9.08 6.01 -7.08
C ASN A 159 7.79 6.27 -6.29
N ARG A 160 7.58 5.49 -5.24
CA ARG A 160 6.39 5.60 -4.39
C ARG A 160 6.76 5.84 -2.94
N ILE A 161 6.02 6.75 -2.30
CA ILE A 161 6.10 7.03 -0.87
C ILE A 161 4.84 6.50 -0.22
N ARG A 162 4.98 5.71 0.84
CA ARG A 162 3.85 5.21 1.63
C ARG A 162 3.76 5.98 2.93
N LEU A 163 2.60 6.53 3.20
CA LEU A 163 2.24 7.11 4.48
C LEU A 163 1.23 6.19 5.16
N SER A 164 1.69 5.49 6.19
CA SER A 164 0.86 4.51 6.90
C SER A 164 -0.24 5.19 7.70
N GLY A 165 -1.46 4.69 7.57
CA GLY A 165 -2.63 5.22 8.29
C GLY A 165 -3.20 6.53 7.74
N GLU A 166 -2.69 7.04 6.60
CA GLU A 166 -3.13 8.27 5.96
C GLU A 166 -4.10 8.04 4.78
N GLY A 167 -4.61 6.82 4.66
CA GLY A 167 -5.69 6.46 3.75
C GLY A 167 -7.07 6.88 4.26
N GLU A 168 -8.12 6.24 3.73
CA GLU A 168 -9.46 6.45 4.26
C GLU A 168 -9.62 5.87 5.67
N ALA A 169 -10.44 6.53 6.50
CA ALA A 169 -10.85 5.97 7.77
C ALA A 169 -11.64 4.66 7.56
N GLY A 170 -11.39 3.68 8.42
CA GLY A 170 -12.20 2.48 8.46
C GLY A 170 -13.63 2.76 8.90
N MET A 171 -14.57 1.94 8.48
CA MET A 171 -15.96 2.07 8.91
C MET A 171 -16.10 1.67 10.38
N ARG A 172 -16.89 2.42 11.14
CA ARG A 172 -17.29 2.09 12.54
C ARG A 172 -16.11 1.70 13.43
N GLY A 173 -15.07 2.52 13.44
CA GLY A 173 -13.87 2.30 14.26
C GLY A 173 -12.89 1.28 13.66
N GLY A 174 -13.03 0.92 12.39
CA GLY A 174 -12.02 0.13 11.65
C GLY A 174 -10.71 0.89 11.51
N ALA A 175 -9.61 0.15 11.38
CA ALA A 175 -8.30 0.75 11.14
C ALA A 175 -8.29 1.54 9.82
N PRO A 176 -7.58 2.67 9.73
CA PRO A 176 -7.45 3.41 8.49
C PRO A 176 -6.64 2.65 7.44
N GLY A 177 -6.80 3.01 6.18
CA GLY A 177 -5.95 2.61 5.08
C GLY A 177 -4.62 3.36 5.06
N ASP A 178 -3.83 3.15 4.01
CA ASP A 178 -2.57 3.85 3.78
C ASP A 178 -2.69 4.78 2.57
N LEU A 179 -1.84 5.79 2.52
CA LEU A 179 -1.71 6.66 1.35
C LEU A 179 -0.44 6.31 0.58
N TYR A 180 -0.58 6.05 -0.71
CA TYR A 180 0.52 5.82 -1.64
C TYR A 180 0.65 7.02 -2.58
N ILE A 181 1.78 7.71 -2.49
CA ILE A 181 2.12 8.83 -3.36
C ILE A 181 3.07 8.29 -4.43
N PHE A 182 2.67 8.41 -5.69
CA PHE A 182 3.47 8.04 -6.85
C PHE A 182 4.10 9.32 -7.40
N LEU A 183 5.43 9.32 -7.47
CA LEU A 183 6.20 10.44 -7.98
C LEU A 183 6.34 10.33 -9.49
N THR A 184 6.08 11.41 -10.18
CA THR A 184 6.35 11.58 -11.62
C THR A 184 7.26 12.78 -11.80
N VAL A 185 8.45 12.54 -12.38
CA VAL A 185 9.40 13.63 -12.64
C VAL A 185 9.06 14.28 -13.97
N GLN A 186 8.77 15.57 -13.93
CA GLN A 186 8.48 16.34 -15.15
C GLN A 186 9.71 16.41 -16.05
N SER A 187 9.47 16.37 -17.37
CA SER A 187 10.53 16.57 -18.35
C SER A 187 11.11 17.98 -18.23
N HIS A 188 12.45 18.08 -18.14
CA HIS A 188 13.12 19.36 -18.03
C HIS A 188 13.48 19.92 -19.41
N ARG A 189 13.47 21.25 -19.53
CA ARG A 189 13.66 21.96 -20.80
C ARG A 189 15.06 21.81 -21.40
N ILE A 190 16.08 21.67 -20.54
CA ILE A 190 17.50 21.64 -20.92
C ILE A 190 18.10 20.27 -20.67
N PHE A 191 17.72 19.65 -19.53
CA PHE A 191 18.30 18.41 -19.06
C PHE A 191 17.46 17.19 -19.40
N GLN A 192 18.12 16.12 -19.78
CA GLN A 192 17.54 14.78 -19.94
C GLN A 192 18.22 13.86 -18.94
N ARG A 193 17.44 13.19 -18.10
CA ARG A 193 17.95 12.23 -17.14
C ARG A 193 17.93 10.83 -17.74
N ASP A 194 19.03 10.13 -17.59
CA ASP A 194 19.16 8.71 -17.92
C ASP A 194 19.79 7.99 -16.69
N GLY A 195 18.96 7.36 -15.89
CA GLY A 195 19.35 6.77 -14.62
C GLY A 195 20.00 7.81 -13.68
N GLN A 196 21.28 7.64 -13.40
CA GLN A 196 22.04 8.55 -12.54
C GLN A 196 22.72 9.69 -13.33
N ASN A 197 22.69 9.64 -14.64
CA ASN A 197 23.35 10.63 -15.50
C ASN A 197 22.36 11.69 -15.96
N ILE A 198 22.88 12.90 -16.16
CA ILE A 198 22.15 14.02 -16.70
C ILE A 198 22.86 14.51 -17.95
N HIS A 199 22.11 14.59 -19.03
CA HIS A 199 22.57 15.01 -20.32
C HIS A 199 21.96 16.37 -20.66
N CYS A 200 22.78 17.25 -21.24
CA CYS A 200 22.30 18.50 -21.83
C CYS A 200 23.00 18.77 -23.16
N ARG A 201 22.33 19.50 -24.03
CA ARG A 201 22.89 19.96 -25.29
C ARG A 201 23.15 21.46 -25.18
N VAL A 202 24.43 21.82 -25.33
CA VAL A 202 24.87 23.21 -25.26
C VAL A 202 25.43 23.60 -26.62
N PRO A 203 24.86 24.61 -27.31
CA PRO A 203 25.44 25.10 -28.56
C PRO A 203 26.76 25.82 -28.28
N ILE A 204 27.80 25.49 -29.06
CA ILE A 204 29.10 26.13 -28.97
C ILE A 204 29.40 26.93 -30.25
N PRO A 205 30.11 28.07 -30.16
CA PRO A 205 30.56 28.80 -31.35
C PRO A 205 31.53 27.96 -32.17
N LEU A 206 31.46 28.08 -33.50
CA LEU A 206 32.38 27.39 -34.42
C LEU A 206 33.85 27.72 -34.11
N THR A 207 34.15 28.95 -33.70
CA THR A 207 35.48 29.40 -33.32
C THR A 207 36.00 28.62 -32.09
N THR A 208 35.14 28.39 -31.09
CA THR A 208 35.51 27.60 -29.91
C THR A 208 35.71 26.12 -30.25
N ALA A 209 34.91 25.56 -31.14
CA ALA A 209 35.10 24.18 -31.62
C ALA A 209 36.41 24.02 -32.38
N ALA A 210 36.79 25.00 -33.24
CA ALA A 210 38.01 24.95 -34.07
C ALA A 210 39.28 25.23 -33.26
N LEU A 211 39.29 26.23 -32.42
CA LEU A 211 40.49 26.75 -31.72
C LEU A 211 40.63 26.19 -30.31
N GLY A 212 39.61 25.57 -29.77
CA GLY A 212 39.48 25.22 -28.38
C GLY A 212 39.07 26.42 -27.52
N GLY A 213 38.79 26.16 -26.27
CA GLY A 213 38.42 27.19 -25.31
C GLY A 213 37.54 26.63 -24.20
N ASP A 214 37.08 27.49 -23.35
CA ASP A 214 36.22 27.13 -22.25
C ASP A 214 34.80 27.63 -22.47
N ILE A 215 33.84 26.81 -22.10
CA ILE A 215 32.41 27.17 -22.10
C ILE A 215 31.82 27.01 -20.70
N GLU A 216 30.81 27.77 -20.41
CA GLU A 216 30.01 27.61 -19.19
C GLU A 216 28.73 26.84 -19.51
N VAL A 217 28.49 25.76 -18.77
CA VAL A 217 27.29 24.93 -18.90
C VAL A 217 26.44 25.06 -17.63
N PRO A 218 25.12 25.09 -17.75
CA PRO A 218 24.26 25.12 -16.56
C PRO A 218 24.34 23.78 -15.81
N THR A 219 24.18 23.83 -14.50
CA THR A 219 24.06 22.65 -13.62
C THR A 219 22.69 22.65 -12.95
N LEU A 220 22.25 21.50 -12.41
CA LEU A 220 20.92 21.35 -11.79
C LEU A 220 20.76 22.16 -10.50
N ASP A 221 21.84 22.45 -9.81
CA ASP A 221 21.86 23.29 -8.61
C ASP A 221 21.75 24.80 -8.92
N GLY A 222 21.57 25.15 -10.20
CA GLY A 222 21.48 26.54 -10.67
C GLY A 222 22.83 27.25 -10.83
N ALA A 223 23.95 26.54 -10.58
CA ALA A 223 25.30 27.05 -10.81
C ALA A 223 25.69 26.92 -12.30
N ARG A 224 26.92 27.28 -12.63
CA ARG A 224 27.55 27.06 -13.93
C ARG A 224 28.86 26.33 -13.76
N ALA A 225 29.00 25.26 -14.51
CA ALA A 225 30.27 24.51 -14.58
C ALA A 225 31.06 24.95 -15.80
N LYS A 226 32.36 25.11 -15.63
CA LYS A 226 33.28 25.41 -16.73
C LYS A 226 33.79 24.12 -17.35
N VAL A 227 33.61 23.99 -18.66
CA VAL A 227 34.03 22.82 -19.42
C VAL A 227 35.00 23.25 -20.49
N SER A 228 36.16 22.63 -20.56
CA SER A 228 37.15 22.91 -21.57
C SER A 228 36.92 22.11 -22.83
N ILE A 229 36.86 22.78 -23.96
CA ILE A 229 36.70 22.20 -25.29
C ILE A 229 38.07 22.13 -25.98
N THR A 230 38.44 20.94 -26.45
CA THR A 230 39.68 20.76 -27.20
C THR A 230 39.57 21.31 -28.59
N ALA A 231 40.65 21.83 -29.16
CA ALA A 231 40.67 22.29 -30.55
C ALA A 231 40.39 21.15 -31.52
N GLY A 232 39.55 21.43 -32.51
CA GLY A 232 39.13 20.44 -33.52
C GLY A 232 37.98 19.53 -33.06
N THR A 233 37.23 19.87 -32.01
CA THR A 233 36.02 19.15 -31.60
C THR A 233 34.92 19.26 -32.67
N GLN A 234 34.35 18.11 -33.08
CA GLN A 234 33.26 18.00 -34.08
C GLN A 234 31.95 17.57 -33.38
#